data_b014f8f2da2809de86539b5ba657f11b
#
_entry.id   b014f8f2da2809de86539b5ba657f11b
#
_cell.length_a   1.000
_cell.length_b   1.000
_cell.length_c   1.000
_cell.angle_alpha   90.00
_cell.angle_beta   90.00
_cell.angle_gamma   90.00
#
_symmetry.space_group_name_H-M   'P 1'
#
loop_
_entity.id
_entity.type
_entity.pdbx_description
1 polymer ?
#
loop_
_entity_poly.entity_id
_entity_poly.type
_entity_poly.pdbx_seq_one_letter_code
_entity_poly.pdbx_strand_id
1 'polypeptide(L)'
;MATYQTERVLSVKHWNESLFSFTTTRNRGLRFRNGHFLMIGLEVDGKPLARAYSVVSPNYEEHLEFFSIKVPNGPLTSRLQNINVGDSILVGRKPTGTLLLSDLKPARHLYLLSTGTGLAPF
;
A
#
# COMPACT_ATOMS: atom_id res chain seq x y z
N MET A 1 12.98 -17.85 5.79
CA MET A 1 11.60 -17.54 5.40
C MET A 1 11.55 -16.22 4.67
N ALA A 2 10.87 -16.14 3.56
CA ALA A 2 10.80 -14.91 2.80
C ALA A 2 9.98 -13.85 3.54
N THR A 3 10.52 -12.64 3.64
CA THR A 3 9.85 -11.50 4.25
C THR A 3 8.76 -10.93 3.35
N TYR A 4 8.90 -11.13 2.04
CA TYR A 4 8.01 -10.59 1.02
C TYR A 4 7.38 -11.70 0.21
N GLN A 5 6.18 -11.44 -0.29
CA GLN A 5 5.55 -12.22 -1.35
C GLN A 5 5.56 -11.40 -2.62
N THR A 6 5.60 -12.11 -3.74
CA THR A 6 5.47 -11.47 -5.05
C THR A 6 3.99 -11.45 -5.42
N GLU A 7 3.47 -10.26 -5.69
CA GLU A 7 2.12 -10.07 -6.20
C GLU A 7 2.19 -9.44 -7.59
N ARG A 8 1.09 -9.44 -8.31
CA ARG A 8 1.01 -8.90 -9.66
C ARG A 8 0.21 -7.61 -9.65
N VAL A 9 0.69 -6.62 -10.38
CA VAL A 9 -0.04 -5.36 -10.58
C VAL A 9 -1.24 -5.62 -11.48
N LEU A 10 -2.43 -5.25 -11.00
CA LEU A 10 -3.70 -5.42 -11.71
C LEU A 10 -4.12 -4.15 -12.44
N SER A 11 -3.89 -2.99 -11.84
CA SER A 11 -4.23 -1.71 -12.44
C SER A 11 -3.31 -0.61 -11.92
N VAL A 12 -3.15 0.44 -12.72
CA VAL A 12 -2.42 1.64 -12.33
C VAL A 12 -3.22 2.83 -12.80
N LYS A 13 -3.40 3.83 -11.94
CA LYS A 13 -4.11 5.06 -12.29
C LYS A 13 -3.29 6.27 -11.85
N HIS A 14 -2.92 7.09 -12.80
CA HIS A 14 -2.26 8.37 -12.55
C HIS A 14 -3.33 9.45 -12.41
N TRP A 15 -3.48 9.98 -11.20
CA TRP A 15 -4.52 10.96 -10.90
C TRP A 15 -4.13 12.36 -11.32
N ASN A 16 -2.84 12.67 -11.16
CA ASN A 16 -2.26 13.95 -11.56
C ASN A 16 -0.73 13.80 -11.65
N GLU A 17 -0.02 14.91 -11.74
CA GLU A 17 1.44 14.90 -11.86
C GLU A 17 2.16 14.37 -10.63
N SER A 18 1.52 14.36 -9.47
CA SER A 18 2.15 13.99 -8.22
C SER A 18 1.56 12.76 -7.54
N LEU A 19 0.41 12.27 -7.98
CA LEU A 19 -0.33 11.20 -7.30
C LEU A 19 -0.73 10.09 -8.27
N PHE A 20 -0.51 8.85 -7.86
CA PHE A 20 -1.03 7.68 -8.57
C PHE A 20 -1.51 6.64 -7.56
N SER A 21 -2.31 5.72 -8.03
CA SER A 21 -2.72 4.56 -7.27
C SER A 21 -2.54 3.30 -8.10
N PHE A 22 -2.45 2.18 -7.44
CA PHE A 22 -2.32 0.88 -8.11
C PHE A 22 -2.99 -0.20 -7.28
N THR A 23 -3.46 -1.23 -7.97
CA THR A 23 -4.02 -2.42 -7.32
C THR A 23 -3.15 -3.62 -7.65
N THR A 24 -3.12 -4.57 -6.72
CA THR A 24 -2.35 -5.80 -6.87
C THR A 24 -3.20 -7.01 -6.51
N THR A 25 -2.74 -8.17 -6.93
CA THR A 25 -3.25 -9.42 -6.40
C THR A 25 -2.99 -9.48 -4.90
N ARG A 26 -3.75 -10.32 -4.20
CA ARG A 26 -3.64 -10.52 -2.76
C ARG A 26 -3.48 -11.99 -2.46
N ASN A 27 -2.47 -12.34 -1.69
CA ASN A 27 -2.31 -13.69 -1.21
C ASN A 27 -3.53 -14.07 -0.35
N ARG A 28 -4.08 -15.26 -0.58
CA ARG A 28 -5.27 -15.72 0.13
C ARG A 28 -5.06 -15.87 1.64
N GLY A 29 -3.84 -16.07 2.06
CA GLY A 29 -3.50 -16.18 3.48
C GLY A 29 -3.29 -14.84 4.19
N LEU A 30 -3.24 -13.74 3.44
CA LEU A 30 -3.01 -12.44 4.03
C LEU A 30 -4.26 -11.97 4.77
N ARG A 31 -4.10 -11.68 6.07
CA ARG A 31 -5.14 -11.09 6.91
C ARG A 31 -4.65 -9.76 7.45
N PHE A 32 -5.40 -8.71 7.23
CA PHE A 32 -5.09 -7.40 7.76
C PHE A 32 -6.37 -6.73 8.27
N ARG A 33 -6.19 -5.72 9.10
CA ARG A 33 -7.29 -4.90 9.61
C ARG A 33 -7.24 -3.54 8.93
N ASN A 34 -8.40 -2.96 8.69
CA ASN A 34 -8.49 -1.62 8.10
C ASN A 34 -7.71 -0.62 8.97
N GLY A 35 -6.81 0.13 8.34
CA GLY A 35 -5.87 1.02 9.01
C GLY A 35 -4.44 0.48 9.09
N HIS A 36 -4.22 -0.79 8.79
CA HIS A 36 -2.87 -1.36 8.70
C HIS A 36 -2.13 -0.85 7.47
N PHE A 37 -0.82 -0.93 7.54
CA PHE A 37 0.06 -0.75 6.38
C PHE A 37 0.82 -2.04 6.08
N LEU A 38 1.32 -2.11 4.86
CA LEU A 38 2.19 -3.19 4.38
C LEU A 38 3.45 -2.57 3.80
N MET A 39 4.55 -3.32 3.85
CA MET A 39 5.75 -2.94 3.12
C MET A 39 5.55 -3.30 1.65
N ILE A 40 5.70 -2.31 0.78
CA ILE A 40 5.55 -2.45 -0.67
C ILE A 40 6.88 -2.06 -1.32
N GLY A 41 7.31 -2.85 -2.28
CA GLY A 41 8.56 -2.55 -2.91
C GLY A 41 8.80 -3.26 -4.22
N LEU A 42 10.00 -3.04 -4.72
CA LEU A 42 10.52 -3.64 -5.94
C LEU A 42 11.87 -4.25 -5.64
N GLU A 43 12.25 -5.22 -6.45
CA GLU A 43 13.60 -5.75 -6.41
C GLU A 43 14.50 -4.84 -7.24
N VAL A 44 15.51 -4.28 -6.60
CA VAL A 44 16.49 -3.38 -7.23
C VAL A 44 17.88 -3.92 -6.95
N ASP A 45 18.65 -4.21 -8.00
CA ASP A 45 20.00 -4.77 -7.91
C ASP A 45 20.04 -6.05 -7.05
N GLY A 46 19.03 -6.91 -7.22
CA GLY A 46 18.93 -8.18 -6.52
C GLY A 46 18.49 -8.07 -5.06
N LYS A 47 18.09 -6.89 -4.60
CA LYS A 47 17.68 -6.66 -3.21
C LYS A 47 16.31 -5.98 -3.15
N PRO A 48 15.50 -6.32 -2.12
CA PRO A 48 14.23 -5.62 -1.92
C PRO A 48 14.48 -4.15 -1.55
N LEU A 49 13.77 -3.26 -2.23
CA LEU A 49 13.66 -1.85 -1.85
C LEU A 49 12.20 -1.58 -1.54
N ALA A 50 11.86 -1.39 -0.29
CA ALA A 50 10.48 -1.30 0.16
C ALA A 50 10.26 -0.13 1.12
N ARG A 51 9.02 0.35 1.14
CA ARG A 51 8.55 1.39 2.07
C ARG A 51 7.17 1.00 2.57
N ALA A 52 6.76 1.60 3.66
CA ALA A 52 5.46 1.39 4.25
C ALA A 52 4.37 2.12 3.47
N TYR A 53 3.30 1.41 3.15
CA TYR A 53 2.13 1.95 2.45
C TYR A 53 0.87 1.51 3.18
N SER A 54 0.04 2.46 3.55
CA SER A 54 -1.29 2.15 4.10
C SER A 54 -2.14 1.46 3.04
N VAL A 55 -2.88 0.44 3.45
CA VAL A 55 -3.79 -0.26 2.54
C VAL A 55 -5.04 0.59 2.35
N VAL A 56 -5.36 0.90 1.11
CA VAL A 56 -6.56 1.67 0.75
C VAL A 56 -7.78 0.77 0.65
N SER A 57 -7.62 -0.40 0.02
CA SER A 57 -8.73 -1.34 -0.14
C SER A 57 -9.17 -1.89 1.22
N PRO A 58 -10.48 -2.10 1.41
CA PRO A 58 -10.97 -2.68 2.66
C PRO A 58 -10.52 -4.14 2.80
N ASN A 59 -10.48 -4.61 4.02
CA ASN A 59 -9.93 -5.93 4.34
C ASN A 59 -10.71 -7.12 3.75
N TYR A 60 -11.92 -6.89 3.28
CA TYR A 60 -12.75 -7.93 2.65
C TYR A 60 -12.57 -8.04 1.13
N GLU A 61 -11.86 -7.10 0.51
CA GLU A 61 -11.61 -7.15 -0.93
C GLU A 61 -10.56 -8.21 -1.29
N GLU A 62 -10.72 -8.81 -2.46
CA GLU A 62 -9.79 -9.84 -2.94
C GLU A 62 -8.49 -9.28 -3.51
N HIS A 63 -8.42 -7.97 -3.71
CA HIS A 63 -7.23 -7.27 -4.19
C HIS A 63 -6.75 -6.27 -3.15
N LEU A 64 -5.52 -5.78 -3.33
CA LEU A 64 -4.94 -4.70 -2.53
C LEU A 64 -4.86 -3.44 -3.38
N GLU A 65 -5.08 -2.30 -2.74
CA GLU A 65 -4.93 -0.99 -3.38
C GLU A 65 -4.08 -0.08 -2.51
N PHE A 66 -3.25 0.74 -3.17
CA PHE A 66 -2.34 1.66 -2.49
C PHE A 66 -2.31 3.01 -3.22
N PHE A 67 -2.15 4.08 -2.45
CA PHE A 67 -1.87 5.42 -2.98
C PHE A 67 -0.38 5.69 -2.85
N SER A 68 0.20 6.34 -3.86
CA SER A 68 1.60 6.75 -3.83
C SER A 68 1.78 8.11 -4.47
N ILE A 69 2.73 8.87 -3.94
CA ILE A 69 3.15 10.13 -4.56
C ILE A 69 4.35 9.86 -5.47
N LYS A 70 4.48 10.72 -6.48
CA LYS A 70 5.62 10.66 -7.42
C LYS A 70 6.71 11.58 -6.90
N VAL A 71 7.67 11.02 -6.16
CA VAL A 71 8.83 11.77 -5.67
C VAL A 71 9.92 11.64 -6.73
N PRO A 72 10.32 12.72 -7.44
CA PRO A 72 11.20 12.61 -8.62
C PRO A 72 12.52 11.90 -8.35
N ASN A 73 13.12 12.12 -7.20
CA ASN A 73 14.41 11.52 -6.83
C ASN A 73 14.27 10.47 -5.72
N GLY A 74 13.03 10.03 -5.43
CA GLY A 74 12.81 8.97 -4.44
C GLY A 74 13.32 7.63 -4.97
N PRO A 75 14.11 6.88 -4.20
CA PRO A 75 14.69 5.61 -4.69
C PRO A 75 13.62 4.61 -5.13
N LEU A 76 12.55 4.47 -4.38
CA LEU A 76 11.47 3.56 -4.73
C LEU A 76 10.43 4.24 -5.63
N THR A 77 9.93 5.42 -5.28
CA THR A 77 8.81 6.04 -5.98
C THR A 77 9.15 6.43 -7.42
N SER A 78 10.41 6.76 -7.71
CA SER A 78 10.86 7.03 -9.09
C SER A 78 10.71 5.80 -10.00
N ARG A 79 10.80 4.60 -9.41
CA ARG A 79 10.61 3.34 -10.12
C ARG A 79 9.15 2.88 -10.07
N LEU A 80 8.53 3.00 -8.90
CA LEU A 80 7.17 2.54 -8.67
C LEU A 80 6.16 3.28 -9.55
N GLN A 81 6.39 4.56 -9.82
CA GLN A 81 5.50 5.34 -10.69
C GLN A 81 5.46 4.83 -12.14
N ASN A 82 6.43 4.02 -12.53
CA ASN A 82 6.53 3.48 -13.88
C ASN A 82 6.09 2.02 -13.99
N ILE A 83 5.51 1.45 -12.96
CA ILE A 83 5.01 0.07 -13.01
C ILE A 83 3.86 -0.04 -14.02
N ASN A 84 3.75 -1.22 -14.62
CA ASN A 84 2.71 -1.53 -15.58
C ASN A 84 1.88 -2.70 -15.10
N VAL A 85 0.67 -2.80 -15.62
CA VAL A 85 -0.20 -3.97 -15.37
C VAL A 85 0.55 -5.24 -15.77
N GLY A 86 0.54 -6.23 -14.88
CA GLY A 86 1.25 -7.49 -15.07
C GLY A 86 2.64 -7.54 -14.45
N ASP A 87 3.20 -6.39 -14.05
CA ASP A 87 4.50 -6.36 -13.38
C ASP A 87 4.41 -7.03 -12.00
N SER A 88 5.52 -7.57 -11.56
CA SER A 88 5.67 -8.13 -10.21
C SER A 88 5.99 -7.02 -9.22
N ILE A 89 5.40 -7.12 -8.03
CA ILE A 89 5.66 -6.20 -6.94
C ILE A 89 5.84 -6.99 -5.66
N LEU A 90 6.71 -6.51 -4.78
CA LEU A 90 6.94 -7.14 -3.49
C LEU A 90 5.97 -6.61 -2.47
N VAL A 91 5.30 -7.51 -1.75
CA VAL A 91 4.35 -7.17 -0.69
C VAL A 91 4.82 -7.86 0.59
N GLY A 92 4.98 -7.09 1.65
CA GLY A 92 5.36 -7.63 2.96
C GLY A 92 4.30 -8.56 3.50
N ARG A 93 4.72 -9.60 4.21
CA ARG A 93 3.81 -10.62 4.75
C ARG A 93 3.15 -10.21 6.05
N LYS A 94 3.65 -9.15 6.72
CA LYS A 94 3.23 -8.80 8.06
C LYS A 94 2.55 -7.43 8.09
N PRO A 95 1.20 -7.39 8.06
CA PRO A 95 0.48 -6.14 8.26
C PRO A 95 0.78 -5.57 9.64
N THR A 96 0.96 -4.26 9.71
CA THR A 96 1.38 -3.58 10.92
C THR A 96 0.65 -2.24 11.03
N GLY A 97 0.60 -1.69 12.21
CA GLY A 97 0.03 -0.36 12.45
C GLY A 97 -0.97 -0.35 13.59
N THR A 98 -1.22 0.83 14.11
CA THR A 98 -2.09 1.04 15.25
C THR A 98 -3.25 2.00 14.97
N LEU A 99 -3.42 2.43 13.72
CA LEU A 99 -4.53 3.30 13.34
C LEU A 99 -5.79 2.46 13.10
N LEU A 100 -6.24 1.80 14.17
CA LEU A 100 -7.35 0.86 14.13
C LEU A 100 -8.52 1.39 14.96
N LEU A 101 -9.74 1.13 14.51
CA LEU A 101 -10.94 1.50 15.27
C LEU A 101 -10.94 0.89 16.67
N SER A 102 -10.43 -0.34 16.80
CA SER A 102 -10.36 -1.03 18.09
C SER A 102 -9.41 -0.38 19.09
N ASP A 103 -8.50 0.47 18.62
CA ASP A 103 -7.55 1.18 19.49
C ASP A 103 -8.10 2.53 19.97
N LEU A 104 -9.29 2.91 19.53
CA LEU A 104 -9.93 4.16 19.91
C LEU A 104 -10.83 3.94 21.13
N LYS A 105 -10.92 4.99 21.96
CA LYS A 105 -11.89 5.00 23.07
C LYS A 105 -13.29 5.26 22.52
N PRO A 106 -14.33 4.70 23.15
CA PRO A 106 -15.69 5.01 22.76
C PRO A 106 -15.97 6.51 22.79
N ALA A 107 -16.64 7.02 21.76
CA ALA A 107 -16.97 8.43 21.62
C ALA A 107 -18.20 8.60 20.74
N ARG A 108 -18.82 9.79 20.79
CA ARG A 108 -19.97 10.13 19.96
C ARG A 108 -19.57 10.51 18.54
N HIS A 109 -18.38 11.09 18.39
CA HIS A 109 -17.91 11.62 17.12
C HIS A 109 -16.54 11.09 16.82
N LEU A 110 -16.32 10.78 15.55
CA LEU A 110 -15.01 10.36 15.03
C LEU A 110 -14.63 11.33 13.91
N TYR A 111 -13.52 12.04 14.12
CA TYR A 111 -12.98 12.95 13.13
C TYR A 111 -11.82 12.28 12.41
N LEU A 112 -11.91 12.19 11.09
CA LEU A 112 -10.86 11.63 10.24
C LEU A 112 -10.15 12.80 9.55
N LEU A 113 -8.91 13.05 9.95
CA LEU A 113 -8.12 14.17 9.45
C LEU A 113 -6.99 13.63 8.58
N SER A 114 -6.92 14.10 7.34
CA SER A 114 -5.88 13.65 6.43
C SER A 114 -5.49 14.73 5.43
N THR A 115 -4.26 14.63 4.93
CA THR A 115 -3.77 15.40 3.79
C THR A 115 -3.07 14.43 2.84
N GLY A 116 -3.18 14.70 1.53
CA GLY A 116 -2.49 13.91 0.51
C GLY A 116 -2.82 12.42 0.61
N THR A 117 -1.80 11.58 0.54
CA THR A 117 -1.94 10.12 0.65
C THR A 117 -2.33 9.64 2.05
N GLY A 118 -2.33 10.53 3.05
CA GLY A 118 -2.82 10.21 4.39
C GLY A 118 -4.30 9.82 4.44
N LEU A 119 -5.04 10.05 3.36
CA LEU A 119 -6.42 9.58 3.23
C LEU A 119 -6.50 8.04 3.14
N ALA A 120 -5.45 7.38 2.70
CA ALA A 120 -5.45 5.95 2.39
C ALA A 120 -6.00 5.05 3.51
N PRO A 121 -5.55 5.19 4.79
CA PRO A 121 -6.03 4.30 5.84
C PRO A 121 -7.51 4.47 6.19
N PHE A 122 -8.13 5.57 5.79
CA PHE A 122 -9.53 5.83 6.09
C PHE A 122 -10.48 5.31 5.05
#